data_55193f9274f4401f1163084d7480840d
#
_entry.id   55193f9274f4401f1163084d7480840d
#
_cell.length_a   1.000
_cell.length_b   1.000
_cell.length_c   1.000
_cell.angle_alpha   90.00
_cell.angle_beta   90.00
_cell.angle_gamma   90.00
#
_symmetry.space_group_name_H-M   'P 1'
#
loop_
_entity.id
_entity.type
_entity.pdbx_description
1 polymer ?
#
loop_
_entity_poly.entity_id
_entity_poly.type
_entity_poly.pdbx_seq_one_letter_code
_entity_poly.pdbx_strand_id
1 'polypeptide(L)'
;LEWDSQSDTAPTGLDYWIGSVHSLRCGGKYYALDWCEERLAACRDEAFGGDALAMAEVYFREVCRVAALRPTILGHMDLITKLNGDGRFFDESHPRYRAAAREALHQADPQATLLEINTGGMARGYREVPYPALFLLKEWRDLGGRIILSSDAHSADAILYGYEEAAALARAAGFQSSVLLTAAGPREAGL
;
A
#
# COMPACT_ATOMS: atom_id res chain seq x y z
N LEU A 1 -3.90 15.06 0.04
CA LEU A 1 -3.96 14.63 -1.37
C LEU A 1 -3.38 13.24 -1.48
N GLU A 2 -4.12 12.33 -2.12
CA GLU A 2 -3.55 11.08 -2.63
C GLU A 2 -2.98 11.34 -4.05
N TRP A 3 -1.74 10.89 -4.27
CA TRP A 3 -1.01 11.05 -5.51
C TRP A 3 -0.71 9.66 -6.09
N ASP A 4 -1.14 9.45 -7.34
CA ASP A 4 -0.93 8.20 -8.06
C ASP A 4 0.35 8.23 -8.90
N SER A 5 0.98 7.09 -9.04
CA SER A 5 2.21 6.84 -9.80
C SER A 5 2.19 7.23 -11.29
N GLN A 6 1.07 7.73 -11.81
CA GLN A 6 0.97 8.23 -13.18
C GLN A 6 1.74 9.54 -13.42
N SER A 7 2.12 10.26 -12.38
CA SER A 7 2.96 11.46 -12.45
C SER A 7 4.43 11.12 -12.14
N ASP A 8 5.36 11.88 -12.70
CA ASP A 8 6.82 11.72 -12.44
C ASP A 8 7.34 12.70 -11.38
N THR A 9 6.50 13.62 -10.90
CA THR A 9 6.89 14.67 -9.96
C THR A 9 6.03 14.66 -8.71
N ALA A 10 6.69 14.75 -7.55
CA ALA A 10 6.00 14.89 -6.27
C ALA A 10 5.17 16.19 -6.23
N PRO A 11 4.00 16.20 -5.60
CA PRO A 11 3.22 17.41 -5.38
C PRO A 11 3.97 18.36 -4.44
N THR A 12 3.75 19.66 -4.58
CA THR A 12 4.34 20.70 -3.74
C THR A 12 3.28 21.57 -3.11
N GLY A 13 3.62 22.27 -2.01
CA GLY A 13 2.71 23.21 -1.34
C GLY A 13 1.58 22.55 -0.56
N LEU A 14 1.76 21.30 -0.14
CA LEU A 14 0.81 20.53 0.66
C LEU A 14 1.37 20.31 2.07
N ASP A 15 0.50 20.30 3.07
CA ASP A 15 0.86 19.93 4.45
C ASP A 15 1.28 18.46 4.53
N TYR A 16 0.62 17.59 3.76
CA TYR A 16 0.97 16.18 3.59
C TYR A 16 0.39 15.62 2.27
N TRP A 17 0.95 14.52 1.81
CA TRP A 17 0.44 13.77 0.67
C TRP A 17 0.67 12.28 0.84
N ILE A 18 -0.21 11.50 0.22
CA ILE A 18 -0.18 10.05 0.21
C ILE A 18 0.33 9.62 -1.17
N GLY A 19 1.38 8.82 -1.22
CA GLY A 19 1.89 8.25 -2.45
C GLY A 19 1.38 6.83 -2.63
N SER A 20 0.71 6.56 -3.75
CA SER A 20 0.04 5.29 -4.04
C SER A 20 0.31 4.79 -5.45
N VAL A 21 0.08 3.50 -5.69
CA VAL A 21 0.16 2.87 -7.01
C VAL A 21 -1.14 2.13 -7.30
N HIS A 22 -1.92 2.65 -8.27
CA HIS A 22 -3.19 2.07 -8.70
C HIS A 22 -3.12 1.47 -10.11
N SER A 23 -2.08 1.81 -10.87
CA SER A 23 -1.94 1.39 -12.26
C SER A 23 -0.50 1.10 -12.64
N LEU A 24 -0.31 0.25 -13.64
CA LEU A 24 0.98 0.05 -14.31
C LEU A 24 0.95 0.63 -15.71
N ARG A 25 2.07 1.22 -16.11
CA ARG A 25 2.32 1.64 -17.49
C ARG A 25 3.24 0.63 -18.18
N CYS A 26 2.69 -0.13 -19.11
CA CYS A 26 3.44 -1.14 -19.88
C CYS A 26 3.25 -0.88 -21.38
N GLY A 27 4.34 -0.74 -22.12
CA GLY A 27 4.29 -0.51 -23.58
C GLY A 27 3.50 0.74 -24.00
N GLY A 28 3.42 1.77 -23.13
CA GLY A 28 2.63 2.98 -23.39
C GLY A 28 1.14 2.88 -23.02
N LYS A 29 0.66 1.70 -22.61
CA LYS A 29 -0.71 1.46 -22.14
C LYS A 29 -0.76 1.48 -20.61
N TYR A 30 -1.82 2.05 -20.03
CA TYR A 30 -2.10 2.00 -18.59
C TYR A 30 -3.07 0.87 -18.26
N TYR A 31 -2.73 0.11 -17.21
CA TYR A 31 -3.55 -0.97 -16.68
C TYR A 31 -3.93 -0.65 -15.23
N ALA A 32 -5.21 -0.39 -14.96
CA ALA A 32 -5.73 -0.27 -13.60
C ALA A 32 -5.69 -1.66 -12.92
N LEU A 33 -5.04 -1.74 -11.75
CA LEU A 33 -4.79 -3.00 -11.04
C LEU A 33 -5.87 -3.33 -10.02
N ASP A 34 -6.60 -2.32 -9.57
CA ASP A 34 -7.51 -2.39 -8.43
C ASP A 34 -8.99 -2.15 -8.81
N TRP A 35 -9.30 -2.13 -10.10
CA TRP A 35 -10.65 -1.86 -10.61
C TRP A 35 -11.53 -3.12 -10.60
N CYS A 36 -11.12 -4.17 -11.34
CA CYS A 36 -11.77 -5.47 -11.41
C CYS A 36 -10.78 -6.55 -11.85
N GLU A 37 -11.15 -7.81 -11.62
CA GLU A 37 -10.31 -8.98 -11.92
C GLU A 37 -9.97 -9.09 -13.41
N GLU A 38 -10.91 -8.77 -14.31
CA GLU A 38 -10.69 -8.84 -15.75
C GLU A 38 -9.58 -7.87 -16.21
N ARG A 39 -9.49 -6.68 -15.59
CA ARG A 39 -8.43 -5.71 -15.90
C ARG A 39 -7.09 -6.15 -15.35
N LEU A 40 -7.05 -6.73 -14.15
CA LEU A 40 -5.84 -7.30 -13.58
C LEU A 40 -5.36 -8.49 -14.42
N ALA A 41 -6.26 -9.38 -14.83
CA ALA A 41 -5.96 -10.48 -15.74
C ALA A 41 -5.45 -9.99 -17.10
N ALA A 42 -6.08 -8.98 -17.68
CA ALA A 42 -5.62 -8.38 -18.93
C ALA A 42 -4.21 -7.80 -18.81
N CYS A 43 -3.89 -7.14 -17.69
CA CYS A 43 -2.52 -6.68 -17.42
C CYS A 43 -1.52 -7.85 -17.41
N ARG A 44 -1.83 -8.89 -16.61
CA ARG A 44 -1.00 -10.10 -16.54
C ARG A 44 -0.76 -10.73 -17.92
N ASP A 45 -1.83 -10.92 -18.70
CA ASP A 45 -1.77 -11.68 -19.96
C ASP A 45 -1.12 -10.87 -21.09
N GLU A 46 -1.53 -9.59 -21.25
CA GLU A 46 -1.05 -8.76 -22.35
C GLU A 46 0.36 -8.20 -22.12
N ALA A 47 0.70 -7.81 -20.89
CA ALA A 47 1.97 -7.17 -20.61
C ALA A 47 3.04 -8.11 -20.04
N PHE A 48 2.62 -9.24 -19.45
CA PHE A 48 3.52 -10.16 -18.75
C PHE A 48 3.43 -11.62 -19.27
N GLY A 49 2.69 -11.87 -20.34
CA GLY A 49 2.60 -13.22 -20.96
C GLY A 49 2.05 -14.29 -20.00
N GLY A 50 1.21 -13.89 -19.01
CA GLY A 50 0.65 -14.78 -18.00
C GLY A 50 1.46 -14.88 -16.70
N ASP A 51 2.69 -14.30 -16.61
CA ASP A 51 3.49 -14.32 -15.37
C ASP A 51 3.01 -13.24 -14.39
N ALA A 52 2.10 -13.62 -13.50
CA ALA A 52 1.57 -12.73 -12.46
C ALA A 52 2.62 -12.32 -11.42
N LEU A 53 3.65 -13.12 -11.18
CA LEU A 53 4.76 -12.72 -10.30
C LEU A 53 5.62 -11.63 -10.94
N ALA A 54 5.88 -11.70 -12.25
CA ALA A 54 6.55 -10.62 -12.98
C ALA A 54 5.72 -9.32 -12.93
N MET A 55 4.39 -9.42 -13.04
CA MET A 55 3.49 -8.27 -12.86
C MET A 55 3.63 -7.67 -11.46
N ALA A 56 3.63 -8.49 -10.40
CA ALA A 56 3.80 -8.05 -9.03
C ALA A 56 5.20 -7.41 -8.79
N GLU A 57 6.25 -7.94 -9.36
CA GLU A 57 7.60 -7.36 -9.30
C GLU A 57 7.65 -5.97 -9.96
N VAL A 58 6.95 -5.78 -11.09
CA VAL A 58 6.85 -4.46 -11.74
C VAL A 58 6.04 -3.50 -10.88
N TYR A 59 4.95 -3.97 -10.27
CA TYR A 59 4.17 -3.18 -9.33
C TYR A 59 5.04 -2.64 -8.19
N PHE A 60 5.83 -3.50 -7.54
CA PHE A 60 6.70 -3.06 -6.45
C PHE A 60 7.84 -2.15 -6.92
N ARG A 61 8.31 -2.26 -8.17
CA ARG A 61 9.22 -1.24 -8.73
C ARG A 61 8.55 0.14 -8.85
N GLU A 62 7.26 0.20 -9.17
CA GLU A 62 6.53 1.47 -9.13
C GLU A 62 6.36 1.99 -7.70
N VAL A 63 6.13 1.09 -6.72
CA VAL A 63 6.14 1.47 -5.30
C VAL A 63 7.51 2.01 -4.88
N CYS A 64 8.63 1.41 -5.33
CA CYS A 64 9.98 1.95 -5.10
C CYS A 64 10.10 3.38 -5.64
N ARG A 65 9.58 3.64 -6.85
CA ARG A 65 9.63 4.97 -7.48
C ARG A 65 8.83 6.00 -6.66
N VAL A 66 7.63 5.62 -6.20
CA VAL A 66 6.81 6.46 -5.33
C VAL A 66 7.50 6.73 -4.00
N ALA A 67 8.05 5.69 -3.36
CA ALA A 67 8.76 5.80 -2.09
C ALA A 67 9.98 6.73 -2.19
N ALA A 68 10.72 6.70 -3.32
CA ALA A 68 11.86 7.58 -3.58
C ALA A 68 11.48 9.06 -3.66
N LEU A 69 10.22 9.39 -3.95
CA LEU A 69 9.70 10.76 -3.91
C LEU A 69 9.41 11.25 -2.48
N ARG A 70 9.62 10.41 -1.46
CA ARG A 70 9.46 10.70 -0.04
C ARG A 70 8.05 11.22 0.32
N PRO A 71 6.99 10.45 0.06
CA PRO A 71 5.65 10.80 0.46
C PRO A 71 5.57 10.94 1.99
N THR A 72 4.68 11.79 2.48
CA THR A 72 4.38 11.83 3.92
C THR A 72 3.80 10.50 4.38
N ILE A 73 2.98 9.87 3.53
CA ILE A 73 2.36 8.56 3.78
C ILE A 73 2.57 7.70 2.53
N LEU A 74 3.13 6.50 2.70
CA LEU A 74 3.11 5.46 1.68
C LEU A 74 1.81 4.68 1.84
N GLY A 75 0.89 4.89 0.89
CA GLY A 75 -0.46 4.34 0.91
C GLY A 75 -0.47 2.87 0.52
N HIS A 76 -1.35 2.07 1.15
CA HIS A 76 -1.67 0.66 0.87
C HIS A 76 -0.64 -0.04 -0.07
N MET A 77 0.62 -0.09 0.36
CA MET A 77 1.77 -0.41 -0.48
C MET A 77 1.72 -1.77 -1.20
N ASP A 78 0.87 -2.68 -0.77
CA ASP A 78 0.64 -3.99 -1.40
C ASP A 78 -0.77 -4.11 -2.03
N LEU A 79 -1.34 -3.00 -2.54
CA LEU A 79 -2.67 -2.93 -3.17
C LEU A 79 -2.84 -3.93 -4.32
N ILE A 80 -1.77 -4.36 -4.97
CA ILE A 80 -1.80 -5.42 -6.00
C ILE A 80 -2.49 -6.69 -5.51
N THR A 81 -2.59 -6.90 -4.18
CA THR A 81 -3.26 -8.05 -3.56
C THR A 81 -4.77 -7.89 -3.43
N LYS A 82 -5.33 -6.71 -3.74
CA LYS A 82 -6.77 -6.41 -3.59
C LYS A 82 -7.67 -7.45 -4.24
N LEU A 83 -7.35 -7.84 -5.46
CA LEU A 83 -8.13 -8.78 -6.27
C LEU A 83 -7.51 -10.19 -6.29
N ASN A 84 -6.53 -10.46 -5.42
CA ASN A 84 -5.81 -11.72 -5.35
C ASN A 84 -6.43 -12.72 -4.35
N GLY A 85 -7.71 -12.60 -4.02
CA GLY A 85 -8.37 -13.50 -3.07
C GLY A 85 -8.08 -14.97 -3.35
N ASP A 86 -7.79 -15.75 -2.29
CA ASP A 86 -7.37 -17.16 -2.37
C ASP A 86 -6.11 -17.44 -3.22
N GLY A 87 -5.29 -16.40 -3.46
CA GLY A 87 -4.07 -16.54 -4.25
C GLY A 87 -4.29 -16.81 -5.73
N ARG A 88 -5.43 -16.40 -6.28
CA ARG A 88 -5.86 -16.73 -7.66
C ARG A 88 -4.95 -16.23 -8.76
N PHE A 89 -4.18 -15.18 -8.53
CA PHE A 89 -3.21 -14.66 -9.48
C PHE A 89 -1.79 -15.09 -9.13
N PHE A 90 -1.41 -14.95 -7.85
CA PHE A 90 -0.07 -15.30 -7.37
C PHE A 90 -0.09 -15.68 -5.89
N ASP A 91 0.88 -16.49 -5.48
CA ASP A 91 1.13 -16.82 -4.08
C ASP A 91 1.89 -15.68 -3.38
N GLU A 92 1.26 -15.01 -2.40
CA GLU A 92 1.88 -13.94 -1.60
C GLU A 92 3.00 -14.45 -0.66
N SER A 93 3.13 -15.77 -0.49
CA SER A 93 4.25 -16.38 0.23
C SER A 93 5.47 -16.63 -0.67
N HIS A 94 5.31 -16.51 -2.00
CA HIS A 94 6.37 -16.81 -2.96
C HIS A 94 7.59 -15.90 -2.76
N PRO A 95 8.84 -16.44 -2.77
CA PRO A 95 10.05 -15.64 -2.51
C PRO A 95 10.23 -14.43 -3.43
N ARG A 96 9.86 -14.53 -4.72
CA ARG A 96 9.93 -13.39 -5.67
C ARG A 96 9.01 -12.23 -5.22
N TYR A 97 7.75 -12.55 -4.85
CA TYR A 97 6.81 -11.56 -4.35
C TYR A 97 7.36 -10.86 -3.09
N ARG A 98 7.77 -11.66 -2.09
CA ARG A 98 8.28 -11.13 -0.82
C ARG A 98 9.56 -10.32 -0.98
N ALA A 99 10.46 -10.73 -1.88
CA ALA A 99 11.69 -9.99 -2.16
C ALA A 99 11.37 -8.61 -2.76
N ALA A 100 10.50 -8.56 -3.78
CA ALA A 100 10.10 -7.30 -4.41
C ALA A 100 9.36 -6.36 -3.45
N ALA A 101 8.46 -6.90 -2.61
CA ALA A 101 7.74 -6.11 -1.60
C ALA A 101 8.68 -5.52 -0.54
N ARG A 102 9.68 -6.29 -0.08
CA ARG A 102 10.72 -5.80 0.84
C ARG A 102 11.60 -4.73 0.22
N GLU A 103 12.05 -4.94 -1.01
CA GLU A 103 12.84 -3.95 -1.73
C GLU A 103 12.11 -2.60 -1.81
N ALA A 104 10.80 -2.64 -2.12
CA ALA A 104 9.97 -1.44 -2.15
C ALA A 104 9.87 -0.75 -0.77
N LEU A 105 9.70 -1.55 0.29
CA LEU A 105 9.65 -1.02 1.65
C LEU A 105 10.99 -0.35 2.05
N HIS A 106 12.12 -0.94 1.67
CA HIS A 106 13.45 -0.42 1.98
C HIS A 106 13.83 0.84 1.19
N GLN A 107 13.10 1.16 0.10
CA GLN A 107 13.25 2.42 -0.60
C GLN A 107 12.61 3.60 0.17
N ALA A 108 11.64 3.36 1.02
CA ALA A 108 11.02 4.41 1.82
C ALA A 108 11.97 4.83 2.97
N ASP A 109 12.03 6.14 3.23
CA ASP A 109 12.75 6.69 4.37
C ASP A 109 11.90 6.55 5.64
N PRO A 110 12.25 5.67 6.60
CA PRO A 110 11.42 5.41 7.78
C PRO A 110 11.32 6.61 8.73
N GLN A 111 12.21 7.62 8.59
CA GLN A 111 12.17 8.84 9.40
C GLN A 111 11.27 9.92 8.78
N ALA A 112 11.07 9.89 7.46
CA ALA A 112 10.31 10.89 6.73
C ALA A 112 8.91 10.42 6.33
N THR A 113 8.71 9.11 6.14
CA THR A 113 7.49 8.51 5.61
C THR A 113 6.75 7.71 6.69
N LEU A 114 5.44 7.80 6.72
CA LEU A 114 4.56 6.93 7.50
C LEU A 114 4.07 5.79 6.60
N LEU A 115 4.08 4.56 7.11
CA LEU A 115 3.44 3.45 6.41
C LEU A 115 1.97 3.39 6.80
N GLU A 116 1.09 3.40 5.80
CA GLU A 116 -0.35 3.31 6.01
C GLU A 116 -0.77 1.89 6.37
N ILE A 117 -1.59 1.74 7.43
CA ILE A 117 -2.43 0.56 7.64
C ILE A 117 -3.83 0.93 7.17
N ASN A 118 -4.26 0.35 6.03
CA ASN A 118 -5.46 0.76 5.31
C ASN A 118 -6.54 -0.32 5.37
N THR A 119 -7.74 0.05 5.79
CA THR A 119 -8.88 -0.85 5.94
C THR A 119 -9.89 -0.77 4.79
N GLY A 120 -9.65 0.08 3.79
CA GLY A 120 -10.58 0.30 2.68
C GLY A 120 -10.90 -0.96 1.86
N GLY A 121 -9.93 -1.87 1.73
CA GLY A 121 -10.17 -3.18 1.09
C GLY A 121 -11.18 -4.03 1.86
N MET A 122 -11.15 -3.98 3.19
CA MET A 122 -12.11 -4.68 4.07
C MET A 122 -13.50 -4.05 3.96
N ALA A 123 -13.59 -2.73 4.03
CA ALA A 123 -14.87 -2.01 3.94
C ALA A 123 -15.63 -2.30 2.64
N ARG A 124 -14.90 -2.60 1.57
CA ARG A 124 -15.45 -2.93 0.24
C ARG A 124 -15.56 -4.43 -0.03
N GLY A 125 -15.25 -5.28 0.95
CA GLY A 125 -15.39 -6.74 0.86
C GLY A 125 -14.35 -7.44 -0.03
N TYR A 126 -13.24 -6.79 -0.35
CA TYR A 126 -12.15 -7.38 -1.14
C TYR A 126 -11.16 -8.18 -0.28
N ARG A 127 -11.03 -7.84 1.00
CA ARG A 127 -10.06 -8.45 1.91
C ARG A 127 -10.66 -8.66 3.29
N GLU A 128 -10.14 -9.64 4.01
CA GLU A 128 -10.50 -9.90 5.41
C GLU A 128 -9.56 -9.18 6.40
N VAL A 129 -8.40 -8.71 5.91
CA VAL A 129 -7.37 -8.05 6.72
C VAL A 129 -6.93 -6.73 6.06
N PRO A 130 -6.47 -5.74 6.85
CA PRO A 130 -5.95 -4.48 6.31
C PRO A 130 -4.71 -4.68 5.43
N TYR A 131 -4.40 -3.68 4.59
CA TYR A 131 -3.07 -3.52 4.01
C TYR A 131 -2.13 -2.85 5.04
N PRO A 132 -0.81 -3.03 4.93
CA PRO A 132 -0.14 -4.08 4.19
C PRO A 132 -0.05 -5.38 4.99
N ALA A 133 0.46 -6.42 4.35
CA ALA A 133 0.67 -7.72 4.98
C ALA A 133 1.54 -7.62 6.25
N LEU A 134 1.26 -8.45 7.25
CA LEU A 134 1.93 -8.43 8.57
C LEU A 134 3.47 -8.49 8.49
N PHE A 135 4.03 -9.24 7.52
CA PHE A 135 5.49 -9.33 7.39
C PHE A 135 6.14 -7.99 7.00
N LEU A 136 5.46 -7.16 6.20
CA LEU A 136 5.93 -5.82 5.83
C LEU A 136 5.86 -4.87 7.03
N LEU A 137 4.80 -4.95 7.82
CA LEU A 137 4.68 -4.14 9.04
C LEU A 137 5.78 -4.47 10.07
N LYS A 138 6.10 -5.76 10.26
CA LYS A 138 7.19 -6.18 11.13
C LYS A 138 8.53 -5.63 10.68
N GLU A 139 8.80 -5.75 9.38
CA GLU A 139 10.03 -5.24 8.79
C GLU A 139 10.12 -3.71 8.87
N TRP A 140 9.01 -2.99 8.64
CA TRP A 140 8.94 -1.54 8.79
C TRP A 140 9.23 -1.07 10.21
N ARG A 141 8.68 -1.78 11.21
CA ARG A 141 9.03 -1.54 12.62
C ARG A 141 10.51 -1.74 12.88
N ASP A 142 11.09 -2.83 12.35
CA ASP A 142 12.52 -3.15 12.57
C ASP A 142 13.46 -2.12 11.91
N LEU A 143 13.00 -1.42 10.86
CA LEU A 143 13.66 -0.27 10.27
C LEU A 143 13.47 1.03 11.09
N GLY A 144 12.72 1.01 12.19
CA GLY A 144 12.38 2.18 13.00
C GLY A 144 11.30 3.07 12.40
N GLY A 145 10.53 2.57 11.46
CA GLY A 145 9.45 3.29 10.81
C GLY A 145 8.22 3.46 11.69
N ARG A 146 7.41 4.46 11.38
CA ARG A 146 6.14 4.77 12.06
C ARG A 146 4.96 4.49 11.14
N ILE A 147 3.78 4.30 11.73
CA ILE A 147 2.55 3.95 11.01
C ILE A 147 1.46 4.99 11.20
N ILE A 148 0.50 5.01 10.27
CA ILE A 148 -0.76 5.73 10.36
C ILE A 148 -1.91 4.78 10.02
N LEU A 149 -3.03 4.85 10.74
CA LEU A 149 -4.25 4.10 10.42
C LEU A 149 -5.13 4.93 9.49
N SER A 150 -5.70 4.29 8.48
CA SER A 150 -6.57 4.93 7.47
C SER A 150 -7.69 3.99 7.06
N SER A 151 -8.89 4.51 6.93
CA SER A 151 -10.04 3.76 6.41
C SER A 151 -10.17 3.82 4.89
N ASP A 152 -9.51 4.77 4.24
CA ASP A 152 -9.70 4.99 2.79
C ASP A 152 -11.20 5.01 2.42
N ALA A 153 -11.96 5.76 3.24
CA ALA A 153 -13.42 5.77 3.21
C ALA A 153 -13.95 6.47 1.96
N HIS A 154 -14.85 5.80 1.24
CA HIS A 154 -15.57 6.34 0.09
C HIS A 154 -17.04 6.68 0.43
N SER A 155 -17.44 6.47 1.70
CA SER A 155 -18.74 6.81 2.26
C SER A 155 -18.61 7.20 3.73
N ALA A 156 -19.55 7.97 4.25
CA ALA A 156 -19.47 8.51 5.62
C ALA A 156 -19.52 7.41 6.71
N ASP A 157 -20.23 6.33 6.47
CA ASP A 157 -20.34 5.18 7.36
C ASP A 157 -19.09 4.30 7.39
N ALA A 158 -18.17 4.46 6.43
CA ALA A 158 -16.92 3.73 6.38
C ALA A 158 -15.74 4.45 7.05
N ILE A 159 -15.90 5.68 7.58
CA ILE A 159 -14.80 6.53 8.08
C ILE A 159 -13.95 5.85 9.16
N LEU A 160 -14.55 5.02 10.03
CA LEU A 160 -13.83 4.30 11.11
C LEU A 160 -13.86 2.78 10.91
N TYR A 161 -14.27 2.32 9.72
CA TYR A 161 -14.39 0.90 9.47
C TYR A 161 -13.06 0.17 9.64
N GLY A 162 -13.06 -0.91 10.41
CA GLY A 162 -11.90 -1.80 10.56
C GLY A 162 -10.74 -1.22 11.39
N TYR A 163 -10.93 -0.12 12.13
CA TYR A 163 -9.85 0.47 12.94
C TYR A 163 -9.40 -0.41 14.10
N GLU A 164 -10.29 -1.22 14.66
CA GLU A 164 -9.91 -2.19 15.71
C GLU A 164 -9.03 -3.29 15.13
N GLU A 165 -9.35 -3.79 13.94
CA GLU A 165 -8.56 -4.77 13.19
C GLU A 165 -7.21 -4.19 12.76
N ALA A 166 -7.18 -2.94 12.29
CA ALA A 166 -5.94 -2.24 11.96
C ALA A 166 -5.04 -2.07 13.19
N ALA A 167 -5.59 -1.68 14.33
CA ALA A 167 -4.86 -1.57 15.59
C ALA A 167 -4.38 -2.95 16.08
N ALA A 168 -5.19 -4.00 15.95
CA ALA A 168 -4.78 -5.37 16.29
C ALA A 168 -3.63 -5.85 15.40
N LEU A 169 -3.67 -5.59 14.09
CA LEU A 169 -2.60 -5.91 13.15
C LEU A 169 -1.31 -5.15 13.48
N ALA A 170 -1.43 -3.85 13.81
CA ALA A 170 -0.30 -3.03 14.24
C ALA A 170 0.36 -3.59 15.52
N ARG A 171 -0.45 -3.93 16.53
CA ARG A 171 0.04 -4.57 17.76
C ARG A 171 0.70 -5.92 17.48
N ALA A 172 0.15 -6.75 16.59
CA ALA A 172 0.74 -8.02 16.18
C ALA A 172 2.07 -7.85 15.44
N ALA A 173 2.28 -6.71 14.78
CA ALA A 173 3.56 -6.30 14.21
C ALA A 173 4.54 -5.76 15.26
N GLY A 174 4.08 -5.40 16.47
CA GLY A 174 4.88 -4.89 17.57
C GLY A 174 4.87 -3.39 17.77
N PHE A 175 3.99 -2.65 17.05
CA PHE A 175 3.79 -1.23 17.30
C PHE A 175 2.99 -1.00 18.59
N GLN A 176 3.26 0.11 19.28
CA GLN A 176 2.56 0.53 20.49
C GLN A 176 1.71 1.80 20.24
N SER A 177 2.00 2.51 19.15
CA SER A 177 1.35 3.76 18.78
C SER A 177 1.21 3.87 17.27
N SER A 178 0.32 4.75 16.85
CA SER A 178 0.21 5.23 15.47
C SER A 178 0.29 6.75 15.45
N VAL A 179 0.60 7.33 14.29
CA VAL A 179 0.64 8.77 14.10
C VAL A 179 -0.74 9.28 13.69
N LEU A 180 -1.18 10.38 14.28
CA LEU A 180 -2.30 11.19 13.83
C LEU A 180 -1.75 12.48 13.22
N LEU A 181 -2.20 12.85 12.03
CA LEU A 181 -1.93 14.15 11.43
C LEU A 181 -2.96 15.16 11.95
N THR A 182 -2.49 16.22 12.58
CA THR A 182 -3.34 17.28 13.13
C THR A 182 -2.93 18.64 12.59
N ALA A 183 -3.76 19.67 12.76
CA ALA A 183 -3.42 21.03 12.39
C ALA A 183 -2.16 21.58 13.10
N ALA A 184 -1.81 21.00 14.26
CA ALA A 184 -0.60 21.33 15.03
C ALA A 184 0.62 20.46 14.62
N GLY A 185 0.47 19.60 13.62
CA GLY A 185 1.47 18.64 13.14
C GLY A 185 1.21 17.19 13.58
N PRO A 186 2.15 16.28 13.28
CA PRO A 186 2.03 14.88 13.63
C PRO A 186 2.05 14.66 15.15
N ARG A 187 1.19 13.76 15.65
CA ARG A 187 1.12 13.39 17.06
C ARG A 187 1.01 11.88 17.21
N GLU A 188 1.75 11.29 18.16
CA GLU A 188 1.60 9.89 18.55
C GLU A 188 0.31 9.67 19.32
N ALA A 189 -0.39 8.58 19.02
CA ALA A 189 -1.55 8.08 19.74
C ALA A 189 -1.37 6.59 20.03
N GLY A 190 -1.66 6.14 21.24
CA GLY A 190 -1.64 4.72 21.60
C GLY A 190 -2.63 3.90 20.76
N LEU A 191 -2.27 2.64 20.48
CA LEU A 191 -3.08 1.67 19.74
C LEU A 191 -4.04 0.93 20.68
#